data_d396959dfb988be441dbe7f719e5a436
#
_entry.id   d396959dfb988be441dbe7f719e5a436
#
_cell.length_a   1.000
_cell.length_b   1.000
_cell.length_c   1.000
_cell.angle_alpha   90.00
_cell.angle_beta   90.00
_cell.angle_gamma   90.00
#
_symmetry.space_group_name_H-M   'P 1'
#
loop_
_entity.id
_entity.type
_entity.pdbx_description
1 polymer ?
#
loop_
_entity_poly.entity_id
_entity_poly.type
_entity_poly.pdbx_seq_one_letter_code
_entity_poly.pdbx_strand_id
1 'polypeptide(L)'
;MANAFTSTGSATLGGTVGGAGLVQKAYDRLLEFALRSEPLIRSVADKRPARQAIPGSTVVLQRYVDLDSATSTLTETTDPDAVALTTPTLTTITLAEYGNAVLVTRALELFSLADVDPAIANIIAYNLADSIDKVAMTELGAGDNVLYGGSATSTATISAASTIDSADIRKAVAKLRSNKAKARRGSYYWAGIHPEVSHDLRAESGNLGWNFAHINSDPAVNNVWAGEIGDYEGAFYVESSRLANAKDGADQSDLATAPAVSGVSGEFTIVAANAAFGGRAEVGDKIAGTNVGASAKITAISVGATNTTFTVDVANSGTVGTNTLTVTPVTRTFKTIVCGQQALAEAVAEEPHIVIGNVTDKLMRFRPMGWYGVLGFARYREEALYRIETGSSIAAL
;
A
#
# COMPACT_ATOMS: atom_id res chain seq x y z
N MET A 1 -62.29 18.00 -0.04
CA MET A 1 -61.32 17.77 1.05
C MET A 1 -60.17 16.96 0.45
N ALA A 2 -59.02 17.57 0.33
CA ALA A 2 -57.84 16.89 -0.17
C ALA A 2 -57.35 15.89 0.88
N ASN A 3 -57.18 14.66 0.48
CA ASN A 3 -56.66 13.60 1.34
C ASN A 3 -55.20 13.89 1.65
N ALA A 4 -54.88 14.22 2.92
CA ALA A 4 -53.60 14.71 3.35
C ALA A 4 -52.53 13.59 3.60
N PHE A 5 -52.82 12.35 3.26
CA PHE A 5 -51.91 11.23 3.43
C PHE A 5 -51.25 10.86 2.10
N THR A 6 -50.08 11.39 1.87
CA THR A 6 -49.20 10.93 0.80
C THR A 6 -48.13 10.03 1.35
N SER A 7 -47.95 8.90 0.73
CA SER A 7 -46.90 7.90 1.10
C SER A 7 -45.46 8.38 0.89
N THR A 8 -45.28 9.47 0.16
CA THR A 8 -44.00 10.14 -0.02
C THR A 8 -43.83 11.19 1.08
N GLY A 9 -42.96 10.90 2.03
CA GLY A 9 -42.52 11.86 3.02
C GLY A 9 -41.78 13.01 2.37
N SER A 10 -42.52 13.92 1.74
CA SER A 10 -41.94 15.14 1.20
C SER A 10 -41.55 16.06 2.33
N ALA A 11 -40.34 16.59 2.28
CA ALA A 11 -39.88 17.64 3.18
C ALA A 11 -40.77 18.90 3.17
N THR A 12 -41.69 18.99 2.25
CA THR A 12 -42.67 20.06 2.10
C THR A 12 -43.88 19.91 3.02
N LEU A 13 -44.11 18.75 3.62
CA LEU A 13 -45.05 18.62 4.74
C LEU A 13 -44.32 19.10 6.00
N GLY A 14 -43.93 20.37 5.91
CA GLY A 14 -43.26 21.12 6.95
C GLY A 14 -43.95 20.96 8.26
N GLY A 15 -43.40 20.11 8.97
CA GLY A 15 -43.27 20.36 10.37
C GLY A 15 -44.48 20.33 11.11
N THR A 16 -45.52 20.00 11.11
CA THR A 16 -46.34 20.04 12.33
C THR A 16 -47.23 18.83 12.59
N VAL A 17 -47.44 17.98 11.66
CA VAL A 17 -48.23 16.77 11.96
C VAL A 17 -47.69 15.59 11.20
N GLY A 18 -46.79 14.93 11.80
CA GLY A 18 -46.67 13.50 11.91
C GLY A 18 -46.84 12.59 10.70
N GLY A 19 -46.64 13.04 9.48
CA GLY A 19 -46.57 12.11 8.33
C GLY A 19 -45.30 11.28 8.31
N ALA A 20 -44.19 11.80 8.79
CA ALA A 20 -42.92 11.10 8.85
C ALA A 20 -42.86 9.98 9.90
N GLY A 21 -43.73 10.03 10.90
CA GLY A 21 -43.79 8.99 11.95
C GLY A 21 -44.63 7.77 11.55
N LEU A 22 -45.44 7.86 10.49
CA LEU A 22 -46.28 6.75 10.04
C LEU A 22 -45.63 5.86 8.98
N VAL A 23 -44.59 6.36 8.31
CA VAL A 23 -43.85 5.59 7.32
C VAL A 23 -42.58 5.05 7.99
N GLN A 24 -42.62 3.81 8.37
CA GLN A 24 -41.42 3.12 8.84
C GLN A 24 -40.45 2.94 7.67
N LYS A 25 -39.17 3.35 7.86
CA LYS A 25 -38.11 3.03 6.91
C LYS A 25 -37.86 1.53 7.01
N ALA A 26 -38.01 0.84 5.88
CA ALA A 26 -37.57 -0.54 5.77
C ALA A 26 -36.04 -0.54 5.70
N TYR A 27 -35.41 -1.20 6.65
CA TYR A 27 -33.97 -1.46 6.63
C TYR A 27 -33.76 -2.91 6.19
N ASP A 28 -32.83 -3.09 5.27
CA ASP A 28 -32.36 -4.42 4.92
C ASP A 28 -31.53 -4.96 6.10
N ARG A 29 -31.74 -6.25 6.41
CA ARG A 29 -30.92 -6.97 7.40
C ARG A 29 -29.62 -7.50 6.80
N LEU A 30 -29.47 -7.40 5.47
CA LEU A 30 -28.26 -7.82 4.79
C LEU A 30 -27.12 -6.84 5.13
N LEU A 31 -26.05 -7.35 5.71
CA LEU A 31 -24.84 -6.59 5.98
C LEU A 31 -23.93 -6.65 4.77
N GLU A 32 -23.84 -5.56 4.05
CA GLU A 32 -22.89 -5.42 2.95
C GLU A 32 -21.59 -4.76 3.45
N PHE A 33 -20.47 -5.30 3.01
CA PHE A 33 -19.16 -4.73 3.30
C PHE A 33 -18.62 -4.01 2.08
N ALA A 34 -17.86 -2.94 2.31
CA ALA A 34 -17.16 -2.23 1.24
C ALA A 34 -16.20 -3.19 0.51
N LEU A 35 -15.94 -2.91 -0.77
CA LEU A 35 -14.94 -3.64 -1.55
C LEU A 35 -13.57 -3.55 -0.87
N ARG A 36 -12.90 -4.68 -0.73
CA ARG A 36 -11.64 -4.81 0.03
C ARG A 36 -10.56 -5.39 -0.87
N SER A 37 -9.34 -4.86 -0.73
CA SER A 37 -8.17 -5.45 -1.37
C SER A 37 -7.69 -6.67 -0.57
N GLU A 38 -7.26 -7.72 -1.27
CA GLU A 38 -6.76 -8.94 -0.65
C GLU A 38 -5.33 -8.73 -0.10
N PRO A 39 -5.05 -9.12 1.16
CA PRO A 39 -3.72 -9.07 1.73
C PRO A 39 -2.88 -10.25 1.23
N LEU A 40 -1.85 -9.98 0.42
CA LEU A 40 -1.03 -11.02 -0.22
C LEU A 40 0.45 -10.93 0.13
N ILE A 41 0.94 -9.75 0.53
CA ILE A 41 2.37 -9.46 0.67
C ILE A 41 3.01 -10.23 1.83
N ARG A 42 2.28 -10.45 2.93
CA ARG A 42 2.76 -11.26 4.05
C ARG A 42 3.16 -12.68 3.63
N SER A 43 2.51 -13.24 2.61
CA SER A 43 2.83 -14.58 2.10
C SER A 43 4.22 -14.69 1.48
N VAL A 44 4.82 -13.55 1.12
CA VAL A 44 6.17 -13.45 0.56
C VAL A 44 7.24 -13.48 1.65
N ALA A 45 6.89 -13.17 2.90
CA ALA A 45 7.84 -13.16 4.00
C ALA A 45 8.22 -14.58 4.43
N ASP A 46 9.50 -14.80 4.65
CA ASP A 46 10.01 -16.05 5.21
C ASP A 46 9.96 -16.00 6.73
N LYS A 47 9.08 -16.80 7.32
CA LYS A 47 8.88 -16.84 8.77
C LYS A 47 10.14 -17.35 9.49
N ARG A 48 10.61 -16.56 10.44
CA ARG A 48 11.69 -16.92 11.37
C ARG A 48 11.10 -17.02 12.77
N PRO A 49 11.12 -18.19 13.40
CA PRO A 49 10.60 -18.31 14.75
C PRO A 49 11.46 -17.47 15.70
N ALA A 50 10.87 -16.47 16.34
CA ALA A 50 11.46 -15.81 17.48
C ALA A 50 11.50 -16.85 18.61
N ARG A 51 12.69 -17.21 19.09
CA ARG A 51 12.79 -18.16 20.20
C ARG A 51 12.23 -17.49 21.45
N GLN A 52 11.08 -17.94 21.89
CA GLN A 52 10.40 -17.45 23.10
C GLN A 52 11.23 -17.54 24.38
N ALA A 53 12.35 -18.30 24.34
CA ALA A 53 13.23 -18.50 25.50
C ALA A 53 14.25 -17.36 25.73
N ILE A 54 14.36 -16.39 24.83
CA ILE A 54 15.32 -15.28 24.96
C ILE A 54 14.51 -13.97 25.05
N PRO A 55 14.46 -13.32 26.22
CA PRO A 55 13.84 -12.01 26.34
C PRO A 55 14.63 -10.98 25.54
N GLY A 56 13.95 -10.28 24.64
CA GLY A 56 14.52 -9.22 23.81
C GLY A 56 13.51 -8.68 22.82
N SER A 57 13.55 -7.39 22.57
CA SER A 57 12.71 -6.72 21.58
C SER A 57 13.25 -6.82 20.14
N THR A 58 14.38 -7.51 19.96
CA THR A 58 15.07 -7.62 18.68
C THR A 58 15.51 -9.04 18.39
N VAL A 59 15.36 -9.48 17.15
CA VAL A 59 15.87 -10.75 16.64
C VAL A 59 17.00 -10.45 15.68
N VAL A 60 18.20 -10.95 15.99
CA VAL A 60 19.40 -10.76 15.16
C VAL A 60 19.63 -12.00 14.31
N LEU A 61 19.61 -11.82 13.00
CA LEU A 61 19.91 -12.85 12.00
C LEU A 61 21.35 -12.68 11.54
N GLN A 62 22.13 -13.75 11.61
CA GLN A 62 23.55 -13.77 11.20
C GLN A 62 23.69 -14.42 9.83
N ARG A 63 24.46 -13.80 8.95
CA ARG A 63 24.80 -14.31 7.63
C ARG A 63 26.33 -14.37 7.50
N TYR A 64 26.85 -15.55 7.26
CA TYR A 64 28.26 -15.75 6.95
C TYR A 64 28.49 -15.58 5.44
N VAL A 65 29.62 -15.02 5.09
CA VAL A 65 30.13 -14.92 3.72
C VAL A 65 31.04 -16.09 3.46
N ASP A 66 31.01 -16.64 2.27
CA ASP A 66 31.90 -17.74 1.88
C ASP A 66 33.37 -17.25 1.82
N LEU A 67 34.30 -18.17 2.04
CA LEU A 67 35.71 -17.91 1.81
C LEU A 67 35.98 -17.72 0.31
N ASP A 68 36.96 -16.90 0.00
CA ASP A 68 37.46 -16.76 -1.37
C ASP A 68 38.00 -18.10 -1.90
N SER A 69 37.84 -18.32 -3.19
CA SER A 69 38.32 -19.54 -3.81
C SER A 69 39.84 -19.63 -3.74
N ALA A 70 40.36 -20.73 -3.24
CA ALA A 70 41.82 -21.00 -3.25
C ALA A 70 42.26 -21.31 -4.69
N THR A 71 42.85 -20.32 -5.37
CA THR A 71 43.35 -20.42 -6.76
C THR A 71 44.85 -20.57 -6.85
N SER A 72 45.54 -20.40 -5.73
CA SER A 72 47.03 -20.57 -5.66
C SER A 72 47.38 -22.01 -5.43
N THR A 73 48.38 -22.51 -6.16
CA THR A 73 48.96 -23.84 -5.95
C THR A 73 49.75 -23.87 -4.67
N LEU A 74 49.58 -24.94 -3.89
CA LEU A 74 50.37 -25.15 -2.69
C LEU A 74 51.78 -25.62 -3.05
N THR A 75 52.78 -25.17 -2.26
CA THR A 75 54.17 -25.61 -2.39
C THR A 75 54.38 -26.77 -1.40
N GLU A 76 55.02 -27.82 -1.85
CA GLU A 76 55.20 -29.07 -1.11
C GLU A 76 55.95 -28.87 0.26
N THR A 77 56.78 -27.84 0.35
CA THR A 77 57.61 -27.58 1.53
C THR A 77 57.15 -26.44 2.41
N THR A 78 56.05 -25.78 2.10
CA THR A 78 55.58 -24.60 2.82
C THR A 78 54.17 -24.85 3.38
N ASP A 79 54.02 -24.68 4.70
CA ASP A 79 52.70 -24.74 5.35
C ASP A 79 51.89 -23.51 4.95
N PRO A 80 50.66 -23.70 4.45
CA PRO A 80 49.81 -22.56 4.05
C PRO A 80 49.34 -21.77 5.28
N ASP A 81 49.39 -20.45 5.18
CA ASP A 81 48.86 -19.56 6.21
C ASP A 81 47.35 -19.71 6.36
N ALA A 82 46.87 -19.68 7.59
CA ALA A 82 45.45 -19.76 7.90
C ALA A 82 44.72 -18.47 7.43
N VAL A 83 43.64 -18.64 6.69
CA VAL A 83 42.77 -17.54 6.25
C VAL A 83 41.74 -17.24 7.33
N ALA A 84 41.63 -15.99 7.75
CA ALA A 84 40.62 -15.57 8.70
C ALA A 84 39.23 -15.55 8.07
N LEU A 85 38.23 -16.06 8.82
CA LEU A 85 36.83 -15.95 8.42
C LEU A 85 36.36 -14.50 8.54
N THR A 86 35.64 -14.04 7.53
CA THR A 86 35.00 -12.71 7.55
C THR A 86 33.94 -12.67 8.64
N THR A 87 33.83 -11.54 9.32
CA THR A 87 32.80 -11.30 10.33
C THR A 87 31.40 -11.43 9.69
N PRO A 88 30.45 -12.14 10.32
CA PRO A 88 29.11 -12.29 9.76
C PRO A 88 28.36 -10.96 9.66
N THR A 89 27.60 -10.79 8.58
CA THR A 89 26.66 -9.66 8.45
C THR A 89 25.47 -9.90 9.37
N LEU A 90 25.11 -8.89 10.15
CA LEU A 90 23.98 -8.95 11.09
C LEU A 90 22.80 -8.17 10.53
N THR A 91 21.64 -8.81 10.44
CA THR A 91 20.36 -8.15 10.14
C THR A 91 19.49 -8.22 11.38
N THR A 92 19.05 -7.07 11.87
CA THR A 92 18.24 -6.97 13.09
C THR A 92 16.76 -6.75 12.72
N ILE A 93 15.89 -7.59 13.27
CA ILE A 93 14.44 -7.43 13.18
C ILE A 93 13.97 -6.88 14.53
N THR A 94 13.42 -5.68 14.54
CA THR A 94 12.80 -5.09 15.73
C THR A 94 11.35 -5.57 15.83
N LEU A 95 11.01 -6.16 16.97
CA LEU A 95 9.66 -6.58 17.27
C LEU A 95 8.86 -5.38 17.78
N ALA A 96 7.68 -5.18 17.22
CA ALA A 96 6.76 -4.12 17.62
C ALA A 96 5.37 -4.70 17.91
N GLU A 97 4.65 -4.04 18.80
CA GLU A 97 3.28 -4.37 19.12
C GLU A 97 2.34 -3.69 18.13
N TYR A 98 1.43 -4.47 17.58
CA TYR A 98 0.39 -3.98 16.67
C TYR A 98 -0.97 -4.40 17.21
N GLY A 99 -1.95 -3.51 17.10
CA GLY A 99 -3.30 -3.81 17.52
C GLY A 99 -4.25 -2.67 17.22
N ASN A 100 -5.53 -3.01 17.13
CA ASN A 100 -6.62 -2.05 17.01
C ASN A 100 -7.83 -2.57 17.77
N ALA A 101 -8.61 -1.67 18.40
CA ALA A 101 -9.76 -2.06 19.20
C ALA A 101 -10.97 -1.18 18.90
N VAL A 102 -12.14 -1.80 18.94
CA VAL A 102 -13.45 -1.18 18.80
C VAL A 102 -14.22 -1.38 20.11
N LEU A 103 -14.89 -0.35 20.57
CA LEU A 103 -15.73 -0.41 21.77
C LEU A 103 -17.18 -0.66 21.34
N VAL A 104 -17.75 -1.77 21.78
CA VAL A 104 -19.15 -2.14 21.55
C VAL A 104 -19.97 -1.76 22.77
N THR A 105 -21.08 -1.05 22.56
CA THR A 105 -21.98 -0.68 23.64
C THR A 105 -23.19 -1.60 23.70
N ARG A 106 -23.64 -1.96 24.90
CA ARG A 106 -24.84 -2.78 25.08
C ARG A 106 -26.10 -2.13 24.49
N ALA A 107 -26.15 -0.81 24.46
CA ALA A 107 -27.25 -0.08 23.83
C ALA A 107 -27.29 -0.34 22.31
N LEU A 108 -26.12 -0.41 21.67
CA LEU A 108 -26.03 -0.74 20.25
C LEU A 108 -26.53 -2.17 19.96
N GLU A 109 -26.14 -3.14 20.77
CA GLU A 109 -26.62 -4.53 20.65
C GLU A 109 -28.15 -4.64 20.82
N LEU A 110 -28.73 -3.89 21.77
CA LEU A 110 -30.17 -3.93 22.04
C LEU A 110 -31.03 -3.20 21.01
N PHE A 111 -30.52 -2.11 20.43
CA PHE A 111 -31.30 -1.26 19.53
C PHE A 111 -30.97 -1.51 18.05
N SER A 112 -29.94 -2.28 17.75
CA SER A 112 -29.61 -2.64 16.37
C SER A 112 -30.60 -3.64 15.79
N LEU A 113 -31.06 -3.39 14.58
CA LEU A 113 -31.91 -4.31 13.82
C LEU A 113 -31.10 -5.50 13.25
N ALA A 114 -29.81 -5.29 13.01
CA ALA A 114 -28.88 -6.31 12.48
C ALA A 114 -27.99 -6.84 13.60
N ASP A 115 -27.50 -8.06 13.44
CA ASP A 115 -26.54 -8.65 14.36
C ASP A 115 -25.17 -7.96 14.19
N VAL A 116 -24.76 -7.21 15.20
CA VAL A 116 -23.58 -6.33 15.16
C VAL A 116 -22.29 -7.11 15.42
N ASP A 117 -22.34 -8.13 16.26
CA ASP A 117 -21.15 -8.89 16.69
C ASP A 117 -20.40 -9.56 15.50
N PRO A 118 -21.06 -10.30 14.58
CA PRO A 118 -20.41 -10.89 13.43
C PRO A 118 -19.84 -9.86 12.47
N ALA A 119 -20.52 -8.71 12.32
CA ALA A 119 -20.05 -7.62 11.47
C ALA A 119 -18.75 -7.01 12.01
N ILE A 120 -18.71 -6.72 13.30
CA ILE A 120 -17.52 -6.17 13.97
C ILE A 120 -16.37 -7.18 13.91
N ALA A 121 -16.63 -8.46 14.17
CA ALA A 121 -15.60 -9.51 14.10
C ALA A 121 -14.98 -9.60 12.69
N ASN A 122 -15.80 -9.52 11.63
CA ASN A 122 -15.33 -9.51 10.25
C ASN A 122 -14.49 -8.26 9.93
N ILE A 123 -14.90 -7.08 10.40
CA ILE A 123 -14.17 -5.83 10.21
C ILE A 123 -12.81 -5.91 10.93
N ILE A 124 -12.76 -6.41 12.14
CA ILE A 124 -11.53 -6.55 12.93
C ILE A 124 -10.59 -7.57 12.28
N ALA A 125 -11.11 -8.72 11.83
CA ALA A 125 -10.30 -9.74 11.16
C ALA A 125 -9.67 -9.20 9.87
N TYR A 126 -10.42 -8.46 9.06
CA TYR A 126 -9.87 -7.81 7.89
C TYR A 126 -8.84 -6.74 8.24
N ASN A 127 -9.11 -5.90 9.26
CA ASN A 127 -8.18 -4.86 9.72
C ASN A 127 -6.86 -5.46 10.21
N LEU A 128 -6.90 -6.60 10.91
CA LEU A 128 -5.72 -7.37 11.32
C LEU A 128 -4.89 -7.76 10.09
N ALA A 129 -5.50 -8.44 9.12
CA ALA A 129 -4.81 -8.90 7.92
C ALA A 129 -4.25 -7.72 7.09
N ASP A 130 -5.05 -6.67 6.89
CA ASP A 130 -4.68 -5.46 6.17
C ASP A 130 -3.52 -4.70 6.81
N SER A 131 -3.54 -4.56 8.14
CA SER A 131 -2.51 -3.82 8.88
C SER A 131 -1.16 -4.51 8.80
N ILE A 132 -1.12 -5.82 9.00
CA ILE A 132 0.12 -6.61 8.94
C ILE A 132 0.68 -6.61 7.52
N ASP A 133 -0.18 -6.78 6.52
CA ASP A 133 0.22 -6.76 5.12
C ASP A 133 0.83 -5.40 4.72
N LYS A 134 0.27 -4.30 5.21
CA LYS A 134 0.83 -2.94 5.00
C LYS A 134 2.20 -2.77 5.65
N VAL A 135 2.42 -3.30 6.85
CA VAL A 135 3.73 -3.26 7.50
C VAL A 135 4.75 -4.06 6.69
N ALA A 136 4.39 -5.28 6.26
CA ALA A 136 5.25 -6.11 5.42
C ALA A 136 5.58 -5.41 4.08
N MET A 137 4.58 -4.78 3.46
CA MET A 137 4.74 -4.04 2.20
C MET A 137 5.65 -2.82 2.36
N THR A 138 5.57 -2.10 3.46
CA THR A 138 6.42 -0.93 3.73
C THR A 138 7.89 -1.34 3.73
N GLU A 139 8.23 -2.42 4.43
CA GLU A 139 9.59 -2.96 4.45
C GLU A 139 10.04 -3.49 3.08
N LEU A 140 9.18 -4.25 2.41
CA LEU A 140 9.48 -4.81 1.10
C LEU A 140 9.64 -3.71 0.04
N GLY A 141 8.78 -2.69 0.10
CA GLY A 141 8.79 -1.54 -0.80
C GLY A 141 9.89 -0.51 -0.55
N ALA A 142 10.66 -0.64 0.54
CA ALA A 142 11.77 0.25 0.89
C ALA A 142 13.14 -0.26 0.41
N GLY A 143 13.19 -1.34 -0.41
CA GLY A 143 14.44 -1.91 -0.95
C GLY A 143 15.31 -0.88 -1.67
N ASP A 144 16.64 -1.01 -1.53
CA ASP A 144 17.62 -0.06 -2.09
C ASP A 144 17.90 -0.32 -3.58
N ASN A 145 17.65 -1.54 -4.06
CA ASN A 145 17.83 -1.91 -5.45
C ASN A 145 16.62 -1.45 -6.29
N VAL A 146 16.74 -0.28 -6.91
CA VAL A 146 15.66 0.33 -7.70
C VAL A 146 16.01 0.36 -9.18
N LEU A 147 15.04 -0.01 -10.00
CA LEU A 147 15.05 0.19 -11.46
C LEU A 147 13.88 1.13 -11.80
N TYR A 148 14.04 1.91 -12.86
CA TYR A 148 13.02 2.85 -13.32
C TYR A 148 12.56 2.47 -14.71
N GLY A 149 11.24 2.56 -14.97
CA GLY A 149 10.66 2.28 -16.27
C GLY A 149 10.90 3.40 -17.29
N GLY A 150 10.89 3.04 -18.55
CA GLY A 150 11.07 3.97 -19.66
C GLY A 150 12.41 4.72 -19.60
N SER A 151 12.36 6.04 -19.74
CA SER A 151 13.54 6.93 -19.67
C SER A 151 13.76 7.56 -18.29
N ALA A 152 12.97 7.19 -17.27
CA ALA A 152 13.09 7.76 -15.93
C ALA A 152 14.42 7.33 -15.27
N THR A 153 15.00 8.23 -14.47
CA THR A 153 16.25 8.00 -13.72
C THR A 153 16.07 8.13 -12.21
N SER A 154 14.91 8.60 -11.78
CA SER A 154 14.53 8.74 -10.38
C SER A 154 13.01 8.70 -10.24
N THR A 155 12.51 8.45 -9.04
CA THR A 155 11.07 8.44 -8.75
C THR A 155 10.39 9.76 -9.16
N ALA A 156 11.06 10.90 -8.95
CA ALA A 156 10.53 12.21 -9.28
C ALA A 156 10.42 12.49 -10.80
N THR A 157 11.14 11.74 -11.63
CA THR A 157 11.11 11.90 -13.10
C THR A 157 10.15 10.95 -13.81
N ILE A 158 9.47 10.07 -13.06
CA ILE A 158 8.49 9.14 -13.61
C ILE A 158 7.27 9.91 -14.11
N SER A 159 6.95 9.74 -15.38
CA SER A 159 5.75 10.27 -16.04
C SER A 159 4.80 9.16 -16.45
N ALA A 160 3.61 9.50 -16.95
CA ALA A 160 2.67 8.53 -17.49
C ALA A 160 3.25 7.71 -18.69
N ALA A 161 4.26 8.27 -19.37
CA ALA A 161 4.98 7.58 -20.46
C ALA A 161 6.08 6.62 -19.95
N SER A 162 6.41 6.67 -18.65
CA SER A 162 7.42 5.79 -18.05
C SER A 162 6.80 4.44 -17.67
N THR A 163 6.17 3.78 -18.63
CA THR A 163 5.52 2.48 -18.44
C THR A 163 6.54 1.35 -18.29
N ILE A 164 6.11 0.25 -17.71
CA ILE A 164 6.90 -0.97 -17.62
C ILE A 164 7.00 -1.64 -18.98
N ASP A 165 8.15 -2.21 -19.27
CA ASP A 165 8.35 -3.09 -20.44
C ASP A 165 9.00 -4.43 -20.05
N SER A 166 9.01 -5.38 -20.96
CA SER A 166 9.61 -6.69 -20.77
C SER A 166 11.12 -6.63 -20.51
N ALA A 167 11.80 -5.60 -21.03
CA ALA A 167 13.23 -5.41 -20.85
C ALA A 167 13.57 -5.03 -19.39
N ASP A 168 12.70 -4.29 -18.70
CA ASP A 168 12.91 -3.92 -17.30
C ASP A 168 12.80 -5.14 -16.40
N ILE A 169 11.85 -6.02 -16.67
CA ILE A 169 11.70 -7.28 -15.94
C ILE A 169 12.91 -8.19 -16.18
N ARG A 170 13.35 -8.33 -17.43
CA ARG A 170 14.57 -9.09 -17.75
C ARG A 170 15.79 -8.54 -17.04
N LYS A 171 15.93 -7.21 -16.94
CA LYS A 171 17.02 -6.58 -16.17
C LYS A 171 16.95 -6.98 -14.70
N ALA A 172 15.77 -6.91 -14.08
CA ALA A 172 15.57 -7.30 -12.67
C ALA A 172 15.93 -8.77 -12.45
N VAL A 173 15.40 -9.68 -13.27
CA VAL A 173 15.67 -11.12 -13.18
C VAL A 173 17.14 -11.43 -13.45
N ALA A 174 17.78 -10.79 -14.43
CA ALA A 174 19.20 -10.96 -14.70
C ALA A 174 20.07 -10.51 -13.51
N LYS A 175 19.73 -9.41 -12.88
CA LYS A 175 20.40 -8.92 -11.66
C LYS A 175 20.23 -9.89 -10.48
N LEU A 176 19.01 -10.41 -10.25
CA LEU A 176 18.75 -11.41 -9.21
C LEU A 176 19.58 -12.68 -9.43
N ARG A 177 19.66 -13.17 -10.68
CA ARG A 177 20.47 -14.34 -11.02
C ARG A 177 21.97 -14.06 -10.87
N SER A 178 22.43 -12.88 -11.28
CA SER A 178 23.81 -12.44 -11.08
C SER A 178 24.19 -12.40 -9.60
N ASN A 179 23.26 -11.97 -8.75
CA ASN A 179 23.43 -11.96 -7.28
C ASN A 179 23.24 -13.34 -6.64
N LYS A 180 23.10 -14.41 -7.45
CA LYS A 180 22.87 -15.79 -6.98
C LYS A 180 21.65 -15.94 -6.07
N ALA A 181 20.64 -15.06 -6.22
CA ALA A 181 19.39 -15.15 -5.47
C ALA A 181 18.62 -16.41 -5.89
N LYS A 182 18.14 -17.17 -4.91
CA LYS A 182 17.32 -18.37 -5.18
C LYS A 182 15.92 -17.96 -5.63
N ALA A 183 15.43 -18.58 -6.69
CA ALA A 183 14.06 -18.43 -7.13
C ALA A 183 13.07 -18.99 -6.09
N ARG A 184 11.84 -18.46 -6.04
CA ARG A 184 10.85 -18.81 -5.03
C ARG A 184 10.02 -20.02 -5.42
N ARG A 185 9.71 -20.19 -6.71
CA ARG A 185 8.91 -21.30 -7.24
C ARG A 185 9.65 -21.94 -8.43
N GLY A 186 10.32 -23.06 -8.18
CA GLY A 186 11.13 -23.69 -9.22
C GLY A 186 12.25 -22.76 -9.72
N SER A 187 12.17 -22.32 -10.96
CA SER A 187 13.10 -21.35 -11.59
C SER A 187 12.57 -19.90 -11.62
N TYR A 188 11.37 -19.67 -11.10
CA TYR A 188 10.68 -18.37 -11.19
C TYR A 188 10.81 -17.57 -9.90
N TYR A 189 11.03 -16.26 -10.06
CA TYR A 189 10.98 -15.26 -9.01
C TYR A 189 9.54 -14.80 -8.79
N TRP A 190 9.22 -14.36 -7.58
CA TRP A 190 7.93 -13.75 -7.29
C TRP A 190 7.93 -12.30 -7.77
N ALA A 191 6.90 -11.88 -8.49
CA ALA A 191 6.70 -10.52 -8.91
C ALA A 191 5.33 -10.01 -8.48
N GLY A 192 5.31 -9.03 -7.58
CA GLY A 192 4.10 -8.29 -7.25
C GLY A 192 3.93 -7.11 -8.19
N ILE A 193 2.78 -7.00 -8.84
CA ILE A 193 2.48 -5.96 -9.83
C ILE A 193 1.13 -5.29 -9.55
N HIS A 194 1.01 -4.00 -9.82
CA HIS A 194 -0.27 -3.30 -9.74
C HIS A 194 -1.11 -3.57 -11.00
N PRO A 195 -2.46 -3.69 -10.91
CA PRO A 195 -3.32 -3.96 -12.07
C PRO A 195 -3.14 -2.98 -13.24
N GLU A 196 -2.94 -1.69 -12.97
CA GLU A 196 -2.71 -0.69 -14.03
C GLU A 196 -1.38 -0.92 -14.76
N VAL A 197 -0.34 -1.32 -14.02
CA VAL A 197 0.97 -1.63 -14.60
C VAL A 197 0.94 -2.95 -15.37
N SER A 198 0.15 -3.92 -14.89
CA SER A 198 -0.05 -5.18 -15.61
C SER A 198 -0.77 -4.98 -16.94
N HIS A 199 -1.70 -4.01 -17.01
CA HIS A 199 -2.33 -3.62 -18.27
C HIS A 199 -1.28 -3.13 -19.26
N ASP A 200 -0.38 -2.23 -18.84
CA ASP A 200 0.66 -1.69 -19.72
C ASP A 200 1.64 -2.78 -20.22
N LEU A 201 2.05 -3.68 -19.32
CA LEU A 201 2.89 -4.81 -19.68
C LEU A 201 2.23 -5.72 -20.73
N ARG A 202 0.92 -5.95 -20.64
CA ARG A 202 0.16 -6.73 -21.61
C ARG A 202 -0.10 -5.99 -22.91
N ALA A 203 -0.11 -4.65 -22.88
CA ALA A 203 -0.29 -3.80 -24.05
C ALA A 203 1.01 -3.68 -24.89
N GLU A 204 2.16 -4.14 -24.37
CA GLU A 204 3.41 -4.14 -25.11
C GLU A 204 3.28 -4.89 -26.44
N SER A 205 3.57 -4.20 -27.55
CA SER A 205 3.48 -4.74 -28.88
C SER A 205 4.86 -5.19 -29.37
N GLY A 206 4.91 -6.29 -30.13
CA GLY A 206 6.14 -6.81 -30.74
C GLY A 206 6.40 -8.26 -30.36
N ASN A 207 7.48 -8.82 -30.96
CA ASN A 207 7.85 -10.23 -30.78
C ASN A 207 8.28 -10.60 -29.35
N LEU A 208 8.48 -9.62 -28.47
CA LEU A 208 8.85 -9.78 -27.07
C LEU A 208 7.69 -9.44 -26.14
N GLY A 209 6.55 -8.98 -26.68
CA GLY A 209 5.40 -8.63 -25.88
C GLY A 209 4.75 -9.84 -25.19
N TRP A 210 4.11 -9.59 -24.07
CA TRP A 210 3.38 -10.58 -23.26
C TRP A 210 2.46 -11.47 -24.10
N ASN A 211 1.66 -10.86 -24.97
CA ASN A 211 0.71 -11.59 -25.80
C ASN A 211 1.38 -12.56 -26.78
N PHE A 212 2.52 -12.17 -27.37
CA PHE A 212 3.23 -13.03 -28.31
C PHE A 212 3.86 -14.24 -27.61
N ALA A 213 4.44 -14.04 -26.43
CA ALA A 213 5.02 -15.11 -25.63
C ALA A 213 3.97 -16.16 -25.21
N HIS A 214 2.75 -15.71 -24.88
CA HIS A 214 1.67 -16.61 -24.44
C HIS A 214 0.91 -17.29 -25.59
N ILE A 215 0.86 -16.69 -26.78
CA ILE A 215 0.25 -17.33 -27.97
C ILE A 215 1.08 -18.53 -28.43
N ASN A 216 2.40 -18.47 -28.24
CA ASN A 216 3.31 -19.54 -28.67
C ASN A 216 3.64 -20.56 -27.59
N SER A 217 3.23 -20.37 -26.35
CA SER A 217 3.38 -21.33 -25.27
C SER A 217 2.07 -22.08 -25.03
N ASP A 218 2.19 -23.36 -24.80
CA ASP A 218 1.19 -24.41 -24.60
C ASP A 218 -0.23 -23.94 -24.17
N PRO A 219 -1.30 -24.34 -24.87
CA PRO A 219 -2.70 -24.00 -24.54
C PRO A 219 -3.22 -24.55 -23.21
N ALA A 220 -2.37 -25.22 -22.41
CA ALA A 220 -2.75 -25.78 -21.11
C ALA A 220 -2.63 -24.80 -19.93
N VAL A 221 -2.19 -23.55 -20.12
CA VAL A 221 -2.06 -22.58 -19.03
C VAL A 221 -3.39 -21.86 -18.78
N ASN A 222 -4.24 -22.51 -18.00
CA ASN A 222 -5.57 -22.02 -17.57
C ASN A 222 -5.51 -21.21 -16.26
N ASN A 223 -4.49 -20.36 -16.05
CA ASN A 223 -4.30 -19.68 -14.77
C ASN A 223 -4.93 -18.26 -14.68
N VAL A 224 -5.80 -17.93 -15.63
CA VAL A 224 -6.38 -16.58 -15.76
C VAL A 224 -7.39 -16.23 -14.66
N TRP A 225 -7.84 -17.21 -13.86
CA TRP A 225 -8.99 -17.04 -12.96
C TRP A 225 -8.66 -16.74 -11.48
N ALA A 226 -7.40 -16.80 -11.09
CA ALA A 226 -7.02 -16.68 -9.66
C ALA A 226 -6.19 -15.41 -9.33
N GLY A 227 -6.22 -14.36 -10.16
CA GLY A 227 -5.33 -13.19 -9.99
C GLY A 227 -3.85 -13.48 -10.27
N GLU A 228 -3.51 -14.70 -10.64
CA GLU A 228 -2.21 -15.09 -11.17
C GLU A 228 -2.20 -14.82 -12.67
N ILE A 229 -1.36 -13.87 -13.10
CA ILE A 229 -1.30 -13.44 -14.51
C ILE A 229 -0.54 -14.46 -15.38
N GLY A 230 0.19 -15.37 -14.75
CA GLY A 230 1.04 -16.37 -15.39
C GLY A 230 2.53 -16.10 -15.21
N ASP A 231 3.35 -16.89 -15.90
CA ASP A 231 4.80 -16.82 -15.86
C ASP A 231 5.32 -16.05 -17.07
N TYR A 232 6.19 -15.06 -16.85
CA TYR A 232 6.80 -14.31 -17.93
C TYR A 232 8.22 -13.88 -17.56
N GLU A 233 9.17 -14.03 -18.47
CA GLU A 233 10.58 -13.62 -18.32
C GLU A 233 11.25 -14.11 -17.00
N GLY A 234 10.86 -15.28 -16.51
CA GLY A 234 11.43 -15.89 -15.32
C GLY A 234 10.85 -15.39 -14.00
N ALA A 235 9.73 -14.69 -14.03
CA ALA A 235 8.97 -14.28 -12.86
C ALA A 235 7.52 -14.76 -12.97
N PHE A 236 6.90 -15.12 -11.84
CA PHE A 236 5.46 -15.33 -11.76
C PHE A 236 4.81 -14.13 -11.07
N TYR A 237 3.70 -13.68 -11.63
CA TYR A 237 3.08 -12.41 -11.28
C TYR A 237 1.85 -12.59 -10.41
N VAL A 238 1.77 -11.74 -9.38
CA VAL A 238 0.60 -11.64 -8.52
C VAL A 238 0.15 -10.17 -8.51
N GLU A 239 -1.11 -9.93 -8.85
CA GLU A 239 -1.67 -8.59 -8.85
C GLU A 239 -2.08 -8.16 -7.44
N SER A 240 -1.71 -6.92 -7.08
CA SER A 240 -2.17 -6.27 -5.87
C SER A 240 -2.35 -4.77 -6.09
N SER A 241 -3.53 -4.26 -5.78
CA SER A 241 -3.84 -2.82 -5.84
C SER A 241 -3.08 -1.98 -4.80
N ARG A 242 -2.33 -2.63 -3.90
CA ARG A 242 -1.55 -1.97 -2.85
C ARG A 242 -0.16 -1.51 -3.30
N LEU A 243 0.30 -1.97 -4.46
CA LEU A 243 1.65 -1.71 -5.00
C LEU A 243 1.73 -0.35 -5.74
N ALA A 244 1.16 0.68 -5.15
CA ALA A 244 1.21 2.04 -5.64
C ALA A 244 1.70 2.99 -4.56
N ASN A 245 2.50 3.99 -4.94
CA ASN A 245 2.77 5.13 -4.07
C ASN A 245 1.60 6.13 -4.16
N ALA A 246 1.43 6.95 -3.13
CA ALA A 246 0.83 8.25 -3.32
C ALA A 246 1.71 9.02 -4.31
N LYS A 247 1.14 9.70 -5.27
CA LYS A 247 1.74 10.44 -6.37
C LYS A 247 3.13 11.05 -6.09
N ASP A 248 4.20 10.45 -6.65
CA ASP A 248 5.59 10.86 -6.46
C ASP A 248 6.31 11.20 -7.77
N GLY A 249 5.63 11.06 -8.90
CA GLY A 249 6.17 11.26 -10.24
C GLY A 249 6.28 12.73 -10.68
N ALA A 250 6.58 12.92 -11.96
CA ALA A 250 6.69 14.23 -12.59
C ALA A 250 5.34 14.96 -12.61
N ASP A 251 5.39 16.28 -12.48
CA ASP A 251 4.22 17.14 -12.61
C ASP A 251 3.66 17.07 -14.03
N GLN A 252 2.36 16.82 -14.13
CA GLN A 252 1.60 16.90 -15.37
C GLN A 252 0.83 18.21 -15.30
N SER A 253 1.25 19.22 -16.04
CA SER A 253 0.63 20.55 -16.01
C SER A 253 -0.83 20.53 -16.44
N ASP A 254 -1.64 21.35 -15.80
CA ASP A 254 -2.96 21.89 -16.13
C ASP A 254 -4.11 21.58 -15.18
N LEU A 255 -3.96 21.87 -13.89
CA LEU A 255 -5.12 22.19 -13.09
C LEU A 255 -5.27 23.71 -12.97
N ALA A 256 -6.46 24.19 -13.31
CA ALA A 256 -6.78 25.60 -13.36
C ALA A 256 -6.51 26.34 -12.04
N THR A 257 -6.09 27.58 -12.16
CA THR A 257 -5.88 28.52 -11.08
C THR A 257 -7.16 28.76 -10.26
N ALA A 258 -7.09 28.56 -8.95
CA ALA A 258 -8.21 28.80 -8.05
C ALA A 258 -8.45 30.29 -7.78
N PRO A 259 -9.71 30.71 -7.60
CA PRO A 259 -10.02 32.03 -7.08
C PRO A 259 -9.72 32.12 -5.57
N ALA A 260 -9.62 33.32 -5.04
CA ALA A 260 -9.50 33.71 -3.63
C ALA A 260 -9.15 32.60 -2.61
N VAL A 261 -7.98 32.66 -2.06
CA VAL A 261 -7.44 31.66 -1.15
C VAL A 261 -7.14 32.28 0.21
N SER A 262 -7.28 31.54 1.27
CA SER A 262 -6.85 31.95 2.62
C SER A 262 -6.14 30.80 3.34
N GLY A 263 -5.15 31.16 4.16
CA GLY A 263 -4.43 30.22 5.02
C GLY A 263 -3.60 30.99 6.01
N VAL A 264 -3.36 30.40 7.18
CA VAL A 264 -2.60 31.02 8.26
C VAL A 264 -1.14 30.60 8.19
N SER A 265 -0.22 31.52 8.49
CA SER A 265 1.22 31.24 8.57
C SER A 265 1.50 30.16 9.61
N GLY A 266 2.32 29.17 9.25
CA GLY A 266 2.66 28.05 10.11
C GLY A 266 1.63 26.94 10.21
N GLU A 267 0.43 27.10 9.62
CA GLU A 267 -0.58 26.04 9.54
C GLU A 267 -0.45 25.20 8.27
N PHE A 268 -1.01 24.00 8.33
CA PHE A 268 -1.04 23.03 7.23
C PHE A 268 -2.35 23.05 6.46
N THR A 269 -3.13 24.12 6.60
CA THR A 269 -4.46 24.24 5.96
C THR A 269 -4.51 25.42 5.01
N ILE A 270 -5.13 25.19 3.84
CA ILE A 270 -5.36 26.18 2.80
C ILE A 270 -6.81 26.08 2.38
N VAL A 271 -7.54 27.18 2.39
CA VAL A 271 -8.95 27.23 2.01
C VAL A 271 -9.10 27.98 0.69
N ALA A 272 -9.64 27.32 -0.32
CA ALA A 272 -10.03 27.92 -1.60
C ALA A 272 -11.52 28.23 -1.59
N ALA A 273 -11.91 29.46 -1.94
CA ALA A 273 -13.31 29.90 -1.98
C ALA A 273 -14.04 29.36 -3.23
N ASN A 274 -13.96 28.07 -3.48
CA ASN A 274 -14.67 27.39 -4.55
C ASN A 274 -14.84 25.91 -4.20
N ALA A 275 -16.07 25.46 -4.04
CA ALA A 275 -16.37 24.03 -3.79
C ALA A 275 -16.04 23.14 -5.01
N ALA A 276 -16.19 23.66 -6.23
CA ALA A 276 -15.91 22.89 -7.45
C ALA A 276 -14.40 22.63 -7.68
N PHE A 277 -13.53 23.39 -7.04
CA PHE A 277 -12.08 23.23 -7.17
C PHE A 277 -11.59 21.91 -6.54
N GLY A 278 -12.20 21.50 -5.46
CA GLY A 278 -11.86 20.24 -4.78
C GLY A 278 -12.19 18.98 -5.58
N GLY A 279 -13.12 19.06 -6.54
CA GLY A 279 -13.50 17.89 -7.36
C GLY A 279 -12.48 17.48 -8.42
N ARG A 280 -11.44 18.29 -8.64
CA ARG A 280 -10.36 18.01 -9.60
C ARG A 280 -9.00 17.73 -8.96
N ALA A 281 -8.81 18.13 -7.70
CA ALA A 281 -7.59 17.90 -6.95
C ALA A 281 -7.65 16.56 -6.25
N GLU A 282 -6.54 15.86 -6.19
CA GLU A 282 -6.40 14.59 -5.47
C GLU A 282 -5.32 14.67 -4.41
N VAL A 283 -5.41 13.77 -3.43
CA VAL A 283 -4.35 13.60 -2.43
C VAL A 283 -3.05 13.20 -3.13
N GLY A 284 -1.96 13.89 -2.80
CA GLY A 284 -0.64 13.73 -3.41
C GLY A 284 -0.34 14.72 -4.52
N ASP A 285 -1.30 15.51 -5.00
CA ASP A 285 -1.02 16.60 -5.95
C ASP A 285 -0.21 17.71 -5.29
N LYS A 286 0.64 18.38 -6.06
CA LYS A 286 1.38 19.54 -5.58
C LYS A 286 0.49 20.77 -5.59
N ILE A 287 0.62 21.56 -4.53
CA ILE A 287 -0.10 22.82 -4.37
C ILE A 287 0.92 23.95 -4.25
N ALA A 288 0.74 25.00 -5.03
CA ALA A 288 1.62 26.14 -5.05
C ALA A 288 0.81 27.43 -5.03
N GLY A 289 1.36 28.44 -4.34
CA GLY A 289 0.79 29.78 -4.22
C GLY A 289 1.70 30.66 -3.40
N THR A 290 1.39 31.94 -3.32
CA THR A 290 2.17 32.87 -2.50
C THR A 290 2.01 32.49 -1.02
N ASN A 291 3.13 32.29 -0.33
CA ASN A 291 3.19 31.88 1.07
C ASN A 291 2.69 30.44 1.36
N VAL A 292 2.44 29.64 0.35
CA VAL A 292 2.28 28.19 0.50
C VAL A 292 3.67 27.58 0.75
N GLY A 293 3.74 26.51 1.52
CA GLY A 293 5.00 25.80 1.77
C GLY A 293 5.65 25.34 0.46
N ALA A 294 6.98 25.41 0.38
CA ALA A 294 7.71 25.03 -0.84
C ALA A 294 7.47 23.53 -1.16
N SER A 295 7.03 23.24 -2.38
CA SER A 295 6.73 21.88 -2.85
C SER A 295 5.69 21.14 -2.00
N ALA A 296 4.77 21.86 -1.36
CA ALA A 296 3.71 21.26 -0.55
C ALA A 296 2.84 20.30 -1.38
N LYS A 297 2.52 19.14 -0.79
CA LYS A 297 1.61 18.14 -1.35
C LYS A 297 0.33 18.09 -0.54
N ILE A 298 -0.77 17.83 -1.20
CA ILE A 298 -2.08 17.68 -0.58
C ILE A 298 -2.12 16.33 0.16
N THR A 299 -2.42 16.35 1.45
CA THR A 299 -2.58 15.15 2.29
C THR A 299 -4.03 14.81 2.57
N ALA A 300 -4.92 15.81 2.55
CA ALA A 300 -6.37 15.61 2.67
C ALA A 300 -7.12 16.73 1.97
N ILE A 301 -8.34 16.42 1.51
CA ILE A 301 -9.24 17.37 0.86
C ILE A 301 -10.61 17.27 1.55
N SER A 302 -11.15 18.42 1.94
CA SER A 302 -12.51 18.54 2.47
C SER A 302 -13.28 19.55 1.64
N VAL A 303 -14.33 19.08 0.95
CA VAL A 303 -15.19 19.92 0.11
C VAL A 303 -16.40 20.35 0.91
N GLY A 304 -16.50 21.67 1.18
CA GLY A 304 -17.66 22.29 1.80
C GLY A 304 -18.65 22.80 0.76
N ALA A 305 -19.76 23.40 1.20
CA ALA A 305 -20.78 23.93 0.31
C ALA A 305 -20.31 25.10 -0.58
N THR A 306 -19.37 25.91 -0.08
CA THR A 306 -18.88 27.12 -0.74
C THR A 306 -17.36 27.16 -0.90
N ASN A 307 -16.63 26.27 -0.24
CA ASN A 307 -15.18 26.28 -0.21
C ASN A 307 -14.63 24.85 -0.20
N THR A 308 -13.36 24.71 -0.60
CA THR A 308 -12.57 23.52 -0.45
C THR A 308 -11.41 23.78 0.48
N THR A 309 -11.20 22.93 1.47
CA THR A 309 -10.06 22.98 2.39
C THR A 309 -9.06 21.89 2.02
N PHE A 310 -7.83 22.31 1.73
CA PHE A 310 -6.70 21.40 1.51
C PHE A 310 -5.85 21.31 2.77
N THR A 311 -5.52 20.12 3.20
CA THR A 311 -4.46 19.89 4.17
C THR A 311 -3.21 19.51 3.42
N VAL A 312 -2.07 20.09 3.79
CA VAL A 312 -0.78 19.93 3.11
C VAL A 312 0.27 19.34 4.04
N ASP A 313 1.32 18.76 3.46
CA ASP A 313 2.44 18.14 4.20
C ASP A 313 3.48 19.16 4.68
N VAL A 314 3.51 20.36 4.08
CA VAL A 314 4.42 21.43 4.44
C VAL A 314 3.64 22.65 4.91
N ALA A 315 4.00 23.20 6.07
CA ALA A 315 3.34 24.38 6.65
C ALA A 315 3.48 25.61 5.76
N ASN A 316 2.45 26.45 5.76
CA ASN A 316 2.46 27.72 5.05
C ASN A 316 3.60 28.62 5.55
N SER A 317 4.38 29.18 4.63
CA SER A 317 5.52 30.05 4.94
C SER A 317 5.12 31.46 5.39
N GLY A 318 3.85 31.82 5.18
CA GLY A 318 3.27 33.10 5.57
C GLY A 318 1.74 33.04 5.49
N THR A 319 1.05 34.14 5.71
CA THR A 319 -0.39 34.22 5.49
C THR A 319 -0.68 34.10 4.01
N VAL A 320 -1.37 33.02 3.62
CA VAL A 320 -1.83 32.79 2.25
C VAL A 320 -2.98 33.76 1.99
N GLY A 321 -2.76 34.70 1.10
CA GLY A 321 -3.74 35.77 0.77
C GLY A 321 -4.52 35.47 -0.50
N THR A 322 -5.21 36.48 -1.03
CA THR A 322 -6.08 36.44 -2.23
C THR A 322 -5.37 36.04 -3.54
N ASN A 323 -4.21 35.47 -3.49
CA ASN A 323 -3.44 35.06 -4.65
C ASN A 323 -3.93 33.75 -5.22
N THR A 324 -3.71 33.59 -6.50
CA THR A 324 -4.04 32.39 -7.24
C THR A 324 -3.30 31.16 -6.69
N LEU A 325 -4.08 30.15 -6.32
CA LEU A 325 -3.58 28.84 -5.95
C LEU A 325 -3.51 27.98 -7.19
N THR A 326 -2.38 27.34 -7.43
CA THR A 326 -2.21 26.39 -8.52
C THR A 326 -2.05 24.99 -7.92
N VAL A 327 -2.89 24.05 -8.35
CA VAL A 327 -2.72 22.64 -8.05
C VAL A 327 -2.18 21.97 -9.30
N THR A 328 -1.04 21.32 -9.17
CA THR A 328 -0.38 20.60 -10.26
C THR A 328 -0.54 19.09 -10.01
N PRO A 329 -1.26 18.35 -10.87
CA PRO A 329 -1.39 16.91 -10.73
C PRO A 329 -0.02 16.25 -10.85
N VAL A 330 0.23 15.30 -9.98
CA VAL A 330 1.46 14.51 -9.98
C VAL A 330 1.14 13.08 -10.41
N THR A 331 1.94 12.52 -11.27
CA THR A 331 1.77 11.15 -11.75
C THR A 331 1.91 10.18 -10.60
N ARG A 332 0.94 9.27 -10.46
CA ARG A 332 1.04 8.16 -9.52
C ARG A 332 2.16 7.23 -9.95
N THR A 333 3.04 6.87 -9.02
CA THR A 333 4.08 5.88 -9.26
C THR A 333 3.66 4.52 -8.72
N PHE A 334 4.07 3.49 -9.41
CA PHE A 334 3.78 2.10 -9.08
C PHE A 334 5.06 1.35 -8.80
N LYS A 335 5.02 0.43 -7.84
CA LYS A 335 6.15 -0.41 -7.46
C LYS A 335 5.87 -1.84 -7.92
N THR A 336 6.58 -2.30 -8.93
CA THR A 336 6.65 -3.72 -9.25
C THR A 336 7.82 -4.32 -8.48
N ILE A 337 7.55 -5.26 -7.60
CA ILE A 337 8.55 -5.85 -6.70
C ILE A 337 8.87 -7.25 -7.21
N VAL A 338 10.14 -7.48 -7.57
CA VAL A 338 10.63 -8.79 -8.01
C VAL A 338 11.57 -9.33 -6.95
N CYS A 339 11.22 -10.46 -6.34
CA CYS A 339 12.01 -11.01 -5.25
C CYS A 339 12.18 -12.54 -5.31
N GLY A 340 13.32 -12.98 -4.77
CA GLY A 340 13.65 -14.37 -4.55
C GLY A 340 13.30 -14.86 -3.14
N GLN A 341 13.85 -16.01 -2.78
CA GLN A 341 13.76 -16.52 -1.41
C GLN A 341 14.60 -15.67 -0.46
N GLN A 342 14.16 -15.54 0.78
CA GLN A 342 14.86 -14.84 1.85
C GLN A 342 15.04 -13.33 1.61
N ALA A 343 14.24 -12.73 0.74
CA ALA A 343 14.24 -11.27 0.55
C ALA A 343 13.70 -10.56 1.79
N LEU A 344 12.55 -11.00 2.30
CA LEU A 344 11.90 -10.47 3.49
C LEU A 344 11.83 -11.55 4.57
N ALA A 345 12.25 -11.23 5.79
CA ALA A 345 12.12 -12.07 6.95
C ALA A 345 11.05 -11.53 7.90
N GLU A 346 10.20 -12.41 8.40
CA GLU A 346 9.20 -12.12 9.43
C GLU A 346 9.62 -12.81 10.73
N ALA A 347 9.72 -12.04 11.83
CA ALA A 347 9.89 -12.56 13.18
C ALA A 347 8.58 -12.37 13.94
N VAL A 348 8.04 -13.44 14.51
CA VAL A 348 6.78 -13.43 15.25
C VAL A 348 7.06 -13.86 16.67
N ALA A 349 6.81 -12.97 17.65
CA ALA A 349 6.85 -13.28 19.07
C ALA A 349 5.47 -13.75 19.54
N GLU A 350 4.42 -13.09 19.09
CA GLU A 350 3.04 -13.46 19.36
C GLU A 350 2.22 -13.34 18.06
N GLU A 351 1.63 -14.47 17.63
CA GLU A 351 0.82 -14.50 16.43
C GLU A 351 -0.40 -13.59 16.60
N PRO A 352 -0.70 -12.75 15.60
CA PRO A 352 -1.84 -11.87 15.64
C PRO A 352 -3.15 -12.64 15.81
N HIS A 353 -3.93 -12.26 16.82
CA HIS A 353 -5.19 -12.91 17.16
C HIS A 353 -6.24 -11.90 17.60
N ILE A 354 -7.50 -12.32 17.55
CA ILE A 354 -8.62 -11.48 18.01
C ILE A 354 -8.70 -11.59 19.53
N VAL A 355 -8.82 -10.44 20.17
CA VAL A 355 -8.96 -10.30 21.63
C VAL A 355 -10.31 -9.69 21.96
N ILE A 356 -11.04 -10.33 22.85
CA ILE A 356 -12.26 -9.78 23.45
C ILE A 356 -11.89 -9.39 24.88
N GLY A 357 -11.86 -8.08 25.13
CA GLY A 357 -11.50 -7.56 26.44
C GLY A 357 -12.63 -7.66 27.46
N ASN A 358 -12.25 -7.58 28.73
CA ASN A 358 -13.21 -7.51 29.80
C ASN A 358 -13.97 -6.18 29.76
N VAL A 359 -15.19 -6.20 30.27
CA VAL A 359 -16.01 -5.00 30.40
C VAL A 359 -15.32 -3.98 31.30
N THR A 360 -15.10 -2.77 30.79
CA THR A 360 -14.31 -1.73 31.47
C THR A 360 -15.14 -0.77 32.31
N ASP A 361 -16.45 -0.76 32.13
CA ASP A 361 -17.37 0.14 32.83
C ASP A 361 -18.00 -0.52 34.07
N LYS A 362 -18.18 0.25 35.15
CA LYS A 362 -18.86 -0.17 36.40
C LYS A 362 -20.29 -0.67 36.21
N LEU A 363 -20.98 -0.26 35.14
CA LEU A 363 -22.31 -0.70 34.74
C LEU A 363 -22.31 -1.79 33.69
N MET A 364 -21.13 -2.32 33.32
CA MET A 364 -20.96 -3.38 32.34
C MET A 364 -21.57 -3.07 30.95
N ARG A 365 -21.49 -1.82 30.50
CA ARG A 365 -22.10 -1.35 29.25
C ARG A 365 -21.17 -1.41 28.07
N PHE A 366 -19.84 -1.43 28.28
CA PHE A 366 -18.83 -1.33 27.22
C PHE A 366 -18.00 -2.60 27.16
N ARG A 367 -18.01 -3.25 26.00
CA ARG A 367 -17.21 -4.43 25.71
C ARG A 367 -16.21 -4.10 24.61
N PRO A 368 -14.91 -4.04 24.90
CA PRO A 368 -13.89 -3.85 23.86
C PRO A 368 -13.68 -5.14 23.08
N MET A 369 -13.63 -5.04 21.77
CA MET A 369 -13.23 -6.11 20.83
C MET A 369 -12.10 -5.57 19.96
N GLY A 370 -11.05 -6.36 19.79
CA GLY A 370 -9.91 -5.91 19.01
C GLY A 370 -9.04 -7.06 18.53
N TRP A 371 -7.90 -6.73 17.97
CA TRP A 371 -6.84 -7.68 17.67
C TRP A 371 -5.51 -7.17 18.23
N TYR A 372 -4.62 -8.09 18.50
CA TYR A 372 -3.30 -7.83 19.05
C TYR A 372 -2.29 -8.83 18.48
N GLY A 373 -1.05 -8.41 18.30
CA GLY A 373 0.05 -9.25 17.89
C GLY A 373 1.40 -8.54 18.04
N VAL A 374 2.45 -9.32 18.21
CA VAL A 374 3.82 -8.83 18.34
C VAL A 374 4.67 -9.47 17.26
N LEU A 375 5.09 -8.67 16.28
CA LEU A 375 5.84 -9.15 15.13
C LEU A 375 6.73 -8.04 14.56
N GLY A 376 7.66 -8.43 13.69
CA GLY A 376 8.53 -7.50 12.99
C GLY A 376 8.94 -8.05 11.64
N PHE A 377 9.20 -7.14 10.71
CA PHE A 377 9.72 -7.46 9.38
C PHE A 377 11.07 -6.79 9.18
N ALA A 378 11.95 -7.42 8.42
CA ALA A 378 13.16 -6.80 7.92
C ALA A 378 13.60 -7.44 6.61
N ARG A 379 14.24 -6.67 5.75
CA ARG A 379 14.91 -7.18 4.56
C ARG A 379 16.13 -7.96 4.96
N TYR A 380 16.11 -9.27 4.73
CA TYR A 380 17.19 -10.16 5.13
C TYR A 380 18.30 -10.23 4.08
N ARG A 381 17.92 -10.33 2.81
CA ARG A 381 18.85 -10.32 1.67
C ARG A 381 18.43 -9.26 0.68
N GLU A 382 19.05 -8.11 0.74
CA GLU A 382 18.80 -7.01 -0.19
C GLU A 382 19.13 -7.40 -1.63
N GLU A 383 20.13 -8.25 -1.83
CA GLU A 383 20.53 -8.76 -3.15
C GLU A 383 19.46 -9.64 -3.82
N ALA A 384 18.49 -10.16 -3.04
CA ALA A 384 17.37 -10.97 -3.53
C ALA A 384 16.10 -10.16 -3.81
N LEU A 385 16.18 -8.84 -3.74
CA LEU A 385 15.06 -7.92 -3.93
C LEU A 385 15.41 -6.86 -4.95
N TYR A 386 14.53 -6.66 -5.94
CA TYR A 386 14.54 -5.53 -6.86
C TYR A 386 13.17 -4.90 -6.95
N ARG A 387 13.14 -3.58 -6.96
CA ARG A 387 11.95 -2.77 -7.13
C ARG A 387 12.03 -2.03 -8.46
N ILE A 388 11.00 -2.15 -9.30
CA ILE A 388 10.85 -1.40 -10.54
C ILE A 388 9.80 -0.32 -10.29
N GLU A 389 10.17 0.93 -10.41
CA GLU A 389 9.25 2.05 -10.28
C GLU A 389 8.85 2.57 -11.65
N THR A 390 7.55 2.64 -11.88
CA THR A 390 6.97 3.01 -13.19
C THR A 390 5.77 3.93 -13.01
N GLY A 391 5.42 4.65 -14.06
CA GLY A 391 4.09 5.22 -14.22
C GLY A 391 3.12 4.20 -14.80
N SER A 392 1.96 4.66 -15.21
CA SER A 392 1.00 3.89 -15.99
C SER A 392 0.32 4.78 -17.02
N SER A 393 0.01 4.24 -18.17
CA SER A 393 -0.72 4.93 -19.24
C SER A 393 -2.19 5.24 -18.83
N ILE A 394 -2.76 4.45 -17.92
CA ILE A 394 -4.13 4.63 -17.41
C ILE A 394 -4.19 5.71 -16.33
N ALA A 395 -3.17 5.85 -15.51
CA ALA A 395 -3.15 6.82 -14.40
C ALA A 395 -3.10 8.29 -14.84
N ALA A 396 -3.06 8.55 -16.14
CA ALA A 396 -3.07 9.88 -16.74
C ALA A 396 -4.48 10.41 -17.07
N LEU A 397 -5.55 9.68 -16.69
CA LEU A 397 -6.95 10.04 -16.96
C LEU A 397 -7.55 10.88 -15.84
#